data_e7f5134052684df5b1bcf98f72ba801f
#
_entry.id   e7f5134052684df5b1bcf98f72ba801f
#
_cell.length_a   1.000
_cell.length_b   1.000
_cell.length_c   1.000
_cell.angle_alpha   90.00
_cell.angle_beta   90.00
_cell.angle_gamma   90.00
#
_symmetry.space_group_name_H-M   'P 1'
#
loop_
_entity.id
_entity.type
_entity.pdbx_description
1 polymer ?
#
loop_
_entity_poly.entity_id
_entity_poly.type
_entity_poly.pdbx_seq_one_letter_code
_entity_poly.pdbx_strand_id
1 'polypeptide(L)'
;NRYAPSGDYTRTAWGGRNGLQASSVTGKEGFFRVAHCGGRAYLLDPDNGAVILHGVQHVRPGESTAHQKAFSTKYGSEARWSEETGKLLADNHINYISYGSNRIETFPVAIRANLLTPKTQKIAYAETLYLLRTFMWDMTKNLGYVFDDDKYNRLILLFEPTFAAYIDNLVREKSALFAGDKHFIGY
;
A
#
# COMPACT_ATOMS: atom_id res chain seq x y z
N ASN A 1 -17.27 -24.53 12.86
CA ASN A 1 -16.98 -23.14 12.57
C ASN A 1 -17.96 -22.26 13.35
N ARG A 2 -17.54 -21.74 14.50
CA ARG A 2 -18.43 -21.00 15.44
C ARG A 2 -18.69 -19.55 15.02
N TYR A 3 -18.18 -19.12 13.87
CA TYR A 3 -18.26 -17.74 13.37
C TYR A 3 -18.76 -17.67 11.92
N ALA A 4 -19.68 -18.54 11.53
CA ALA A 4 -20.44 -18.25 10.33
C ALA A 4 -21.24 -16.95 10.58
N PRO A 5 -21.03 -15.89 9.82
CA PRO A 5 -21.80 -14.67 10.02
C PRO A 5 -23.27 -14.98 9.78
N SER A 6 -24.07 -14.80 10.83
CA SER A 6 -25.52 -14.92 10.74
C SER A 6 -26.04 -13.70 9.98
N GLY A 7 -26.50 -13.87 8.76
CA GLY A 7 -27.20 -12.86 7.99
C GLY A 7 -26.77 -12.80 6.53
N ASP A 8 -27.72 -12.65 5.66
CA ASP A 8 -27.52 -12.34 4.24
C ASP A 8 -26.98 -10.91 4.13
N TYR A 9 -25.67 -10.79 3.85
CA TYR A 9 -25.06 -9.52 3.50
C TYR A 9 -24.36 -9.64 2.16
N THR A 10 -24.54 -8.63 1.34
CA THR A 10 -23.80 -8.50 0.09
C THR A 10 -22.42 -7.90 0.34
N ARG A 11 -21.47 -8.26 -0.52
CA ARG A 11 -20.11 -7.72 -0.49
C ARG A 11 -19.86 -6.85 -1.69
N THR A 12 -19.02 -5.86 -1.50
CA THR A 12 -18.42 -5.08 -2.59
C THR A 12 -17.37 -5.90 -3.33
N ALA A 13 -16.91 -5.38 -4.47
CA ALA A 13 -15.78 -5.94 -5.21
C ALA A 13 -14.46 -5.94 -4.40
N TRP A 14 -14.35 -5.12 -3.36
CA TRP A 14 -13.23 -5.04 -2.43
C TRP A 14 -13.34 -6.02 -1.25
N GLY A 15 -14.41 -6.78 -1.20
CA GLY A 15 -14.71 -7.68 -0.10
C GLY A 15 -15.39 -7.04 1.11
N GLY A 16 -15.66 -5.75 1.07
CA GLY A 16 -16.34 -5.01 2.13
C GLY A 16 -17.80 -5.41 2.27
N ARG A 17 -18.32 -5.39 3.49
CA ARG A 17 -19.72 -5.67 3.81
C ARG A 17 -20.58 -4.43 3.56
N ASN A 18 -21.61 -4.57 2.74
CA ASN A 18 -22.61 -3.52 2.52
C ASN A 18 -23.54 -3.35 3.74
N GLY A 19 -24.20 -2.19 3.80
CA GLY A 19 -25.27 -1.91 4.75
C GLY A 19 -24.83 -1.39 6.11
N LEU A 20 -23.56 -0.92 6.27
CA LEU A 20 -23.16 -0.22 7.48
C LEU A 20 -23.93 1.10 7.62
N GLN A 21 -24.67 1.25 8.73
CA GLN A 21 -25.37 2.48 9.08
C GLN A 21 -24.41 3.43 9.83
N ALA A 22 -23.64 4.20 9.06
CA ALA A 22 -22.69 5.12 9.63
C ALA A 22 -23.36 6.41 10.16
N SER A 23 -22.94 6.86 11.34
CA SER A 23 -23.35 8.16 11.90
C SER A 23 -22.54 9.32 11.31
N SER A 24 -21.32 9.05 10.85
CA SER A 24 -20.48 9.99 10.12
C SER A 24 -19.50 9.26 9.19
N VAL A 25 -19.10 9.93 8.11
CA VAL A 25 -18.10 9.44 7.17
C VAL A 25 -17.13 10.56 6.85
N THR A 26 -15.83 10.28 6.94
CA THR A 26 -14.76 11.23 6.63
C THR A 26 -13.92 10.72 5.48
N GLY A 27 -13.62 11.58 4.51
CA GLY A 27 -12.83 11.26 3.33
C GLY A 27 -13.61 11.52 2.03
N LYS A 28 -12.91 11.35 0.90
CA LYS A 28 -13.46 11.59 -0.44
C LYS A 28 -14.25 10.37 -0.92
N GLU A 29 -15.45 10.57 -1.42
CA GLU A 29 -16.27 9.52 -2.03
C GLU A 29 -15.55 8.82 -3.20
N GLY A 30 -15.74 7.50 -3.30
CA GLY A 30 -15.07 6.67 -4.29
C GLY A 30 -13.62 6.30 -3.95
N PHE A 31 -13.16 6.64 -2.72
CA PHE A 31 -11.88 6.26 -2.14
C PHE A 31 -12.09 5.55 -0.81
N PHE A 32 -11.01 4.99 -0.24
CA PHE A 32 -11.06 4.48 1.12
C PHE A 32 -11.36 5.62 2.11
N ARG A 33 -12.29 5.38 3.03
CA ARG A 33 -12.81 6.37 3.97
C ARG A 33 -12.99 5.79 5.36
N VAL A 34 -13.04 6.66 6.35
CA VAL A 34 -13.35 6.27 7.73
C VAL A 34 -14.81 6.58 8.02
N ALA A 35 -15.54 5.59 8.51
CA ALA A 35 -16.92 5.72 8.98
C ALA A 35 -17.01 5.44 10.47
N HIS A 36 -17.92 6.09 11.16
CA HIS A 36 -18.22 5.82 12.55
C HIS A 36 -19.62 5.21 12.67
N CYS A 37 -19.75 4.15 13.46
CA CYS A 37 -21.01 3.49 13.74
C CYS A 37 -20.96 2.88 15.15
N GLY A 38 -21.93 3.22 16.00
CA GLY A 38 -22.03 2.68 17.36
C GLY A 38 -20.78 2.94 18.21
N GLY A 39 -20.13 4.10 18.05
CA GLY A 39 -18.92 4.46 18.79
C GLY A 39 -17.63 3.79 18.29
N ARG A 40 -17.69 3.06 17.17
CA ARG A 40 -16.53 2.40 16.55
C ARG A 40 -16.21 3.00 15.20
N ALA A 41 -14.92 3.02 14.85
CA ALA A 41 -14.45 3.40 13.53
C ALA A 41 -14.35 2.16 12.62
N TYR A 42 -14.75 2.33 11.37
CA TYR A 42 -14.67 1.33 10.31
C TYR A 42 -13.98 1.92 9.09
N LEU A 43 -13.25 1.11 8.36
CA LEU A 43 -12.77 1.47 7.05
C LEU A 43 -13.86 1.14 6.02
N LEU A 44 -14.25 2.11 5.21
CA LEU A 44 -15.06 1.89 4.02
C LEU A 44 -14.16 1.78 2.80
N ASP A 45 -14.45 0.82 1.96
CA ASP A 45 -13.86 0.72 0.64
C ASP A 45 -14.48 1.73 -0.35
N PRO A 46 -13.93 1.90 -1.56
CA PRO A 46 -14.44 2.83 -2.56
C PRO A 46 -15.91 2.63 -2.95
N ASP A 47 -16.45 1.41 -2.78
CA ASP A 47 -17.83 1.05 -3.08
C ASP A 47 -18.74 1.10 -1.84
N ASN A 48 -18.29 1.75 -0.75
CA ASN A 48 -19.00 1.97 0.53
C ASN A 48 -19.20 0.70 1.39
N GLY A 49 -18.52 -0.38 1.12
CA GLY A 49 -18.53 -1.55 2.00
C GLY A 49 -17.60 -1.38 3.21
N ALA A 50 -18.04 -1.79 4.39
CA ALA A 50 -17.17 -1.87 5.56
C ALA A 50 -16.16 -3.01 5.37
N VAL A 51 -14.89 -2.69 5.23
CA VAL A 51 -13.84 -3.64 4.88
C VAL A 51 -12.89 -3.90 6.04
N ILE A 52 -12.48 -5.15 6.18
CA ILE A 52 -11.35 -5.55 7.04
C ILE A 52 -10.18 -5.86 6.11
N LEU A 53 -9.05 -5.21 6.34
CA LEU A 53 -7.86 -5.45 5.57
C LEU A 53 -7.18 -6.74 6.05
N HIS A 54 -7.14 -7.72 5.16
CA HIS A 54 -6.40 -8.95 5.32
C HIS A 54 -5.26 -8.95 4.33
N GLY A 55 -4.05 -8.71 4.80
CA GLY A 55 -2.94 -8.35 3.94
C GLY A 55 -1.67 -9.15 4.11
N VAL A 56 -0.81 -9.00 3.12
CA VAL A 56 0.56 -9.53 3.10
C VAL A 56 1.56 -8.43 2.80
N GLN A 57 2.80 -8.67 3.19
CA GLN A 57 3.93 -7.79 2.94
C GLN A 57 4.90 -8.43 1.95
N HIS A 58 5.80 -7.62 1.39
CA HIS A 58 6.86 -8.10 0.50
C HIS A 58 6.37 -8.85 -0.74
N VAL A 59 5.21 -8.48 -1.28
CA VAL A 59 4.72 -9.00 -2.56
C VAL A 59 5.54 -8.37 -3.69
N ARG A 60 6.60 -9.06 -4.09
CA ARG A 60 7.54 -8.60 -5.12
C ARG A 60 8.28 -9.78 -5.76
N PRO A 61 8.75 -9.67 -7.01
CA PRO A 61 9.75 -10.58 -7.53
C PRO A 61 11.01 -10.52 -6.67
N GLY A 62 11.69 -11.63 -6.50
CA GLY A 62 12.92 -11.66 -5.72
C GLY A 62 14.05 -10.89 -6.39
N GLU A 63 14.99 -10.39 -5.59
CA GLU A 63 16.09 -9.52 -6.05
C GLU A 63 17.35 -10.30 -6.46
N SER A 64 17.56 -11.55 -5.96
CA SER A 64 18.73 -12.32 -6.30
C SER A 64 18.69 -12.87 -7.73
N THR A 65 19.86 -13.12 -8.31
CA THR A 65 19.97 -13.73 -9.65
C THR A 65 19.19 -15.05 -9.77
N ALA A 66 19.20 -15.86 -8.71
CA ALA A 66 18.42 -17.10 -8.67
C ALA A 66 16.92 -16.83 -8.71
N HIS A 67 16.44 -15.83 -7.96
CA HIS A 67 15.04 -15.42 -7.99
C HIS A 67 14.63 -14.86 -9.35
N GLN A 68 15.47 -14.03 -9.98
CA GLN A 68 15.20 -13.49 -11.30
C GLN A 68 15.14 -14.58 -12.37
N LYS A 69 16.02 -15.58 -12.30
CA LYS A 69 15.98 -16.74 -13.17
C LYS A 69 14.69 -17.55 -12.99
N ALA A 70 14.32 -17.85 -11.74
CA ALA A 70 13.08 -18.55 -11.42
C ALA A 70 11.84 -17.77 -11.88
N PHE A 71 11.84 -16.46 -11.68
CA PHE A 71 10.81 -15.55 -12.15
C PHE A 71 10.65 -15.60 -13.68
N SER A 72 11.75 -15.42 -14.41
CA SER A 72 11.74 -15.45 -15.88
C SER A 72 11.30 -16.81 -16.42
N THR A 73 11.72 -17.91 -15.77
CA THR A 73 11.32 -19.27 -16.16
C THR A 73 9.83 -19.52 -15.91
N LYS A 74 9.31 -19.08 -14.75
CA LYS A 74 7.92 -19.34 -14.36
C LYS A 74 6.91 -18.42 -15.05
N TYR A 75 7.21 -17.13 -15.09
CA TYR A 75 6.25 -16.12 -15.52
C TYR A 75 6.60 -15.53 -16.89
N GLY A 76 7.85 -15.43 -17.26
CA GLY A 76 8.33 -14.87 -18.51
C GLY A 76 8.19 -13.34 -18.61
N SER A 77 7.26 -12.73 -17.86
CA SER A 77 7.04 -11.29 -17.86
C SER A 77 6.48 -10.79 -16.52
N GLU A 78 6.69 -9.51 -16.22
CA GLU A 78 6.13 -8.85 -15.05
C GLU A 78 4.60 -8.80 -15.10
N ALA A 79 4.01 -8.58 -16.26
CA ALA A 79 2.56 -8.54 -16.43
C ALA A 79 1.92 -9.88 -16.05
N ARG A 80 2.48 -10.99 -16.52
CA ARG A 80 1.98 -12.32 -16.17
C ARG A 80 2.18 -12.65 -14.69
N TRP A 81 3.34 -12.27 -14.13
CA TRP A 81 3.56 -12.41 -12.68
C TRP A 81 2.53 -11.63 -11.88
N SER A 82 2.26 -10.39 -12.26
CA SER A 82 1.25 -9.52 -11.64
C SER A 82 -0.13 -10.17 -11.66
N GLU A 83 -0.55 -10.67 -12.83
CA GLU A 83 -1.86 -11.29 -13.00
C GLU A 83 -1.99 -12.57 -12.16
N GLU A 84 -1.02 -13.47 -12.24
CA GLU A 84 -1.04 -14.73 -11.48
C GLU A 84 -0.93 -14.49 -9.96
N THR A 85 -0.14 -13.50 -9.56
CA THR A 85 -0.01 -13.11 -8.14
C THR A 85 -1.30 -12.47 -7.62
N GLY A 86 -1.89 -11.55 -8.39
CA GLY A 86 -3.17 -10.94 -8.02
C GLY A 86 -4.28 -11.99 -7.87
N LYS A 87 -4.34 -12.96 -8.79
CA LYS A 87 -5.26 -14.09 -8.68
C LYS A 87 -4.99 -14.93 -7.44
N LEU A 88 -3.73 -15.27 -7.16
CA LEU A 88 -3.36 -16.05 -5.98
C LEU A 88 -3.79 -15.33 -4.68
N LEU A 89 -3.58 -14.02 -4.60
CA LEU A 89 -4.00 -13.23 -3.44
C LEU A 89 -5.52 -13.24 -3.29
N ALA A 90 -6.25 -13.01 -4.37
CA ALA A 90 -7.71 -13.02 -4.37
C ALA A 90 -8.30 -14.38 -3.99
N ASP A 91 -7.77 -15.48 -4.55
CA ASP A 91 -8.20 -16.85 -4.24
C ASP A 91 -7.98 -17.21 -2.75
N ASN A 92 -7.04 -16.53 -2.09
CA ASN A 92 -6.76 -16.67 -0.66
C ASN A 92 -7.41 -15.56 0.20
N HIS A 93 -8.34 -14.80 -0.35
CA HIS A 93 -9.06 -13.72 0.35
C HIS A 93 -8.13 -12.62 0.91
N ILE A 94 -6.98 -12.42 0.29
CA ILE A 94 -6.07 -11.34 0.62
C ILE A 94 -6.46 -10.12 -0.19
N ASN A 95 -6.86 -9.06 0.49
CA ASN A 95 -7.37 -7.82 -0.12
C ASN A 95 -6.48 -6.59 0.12
N TYR A 96 -5.27 -6.81 0.68
CA TYR A 96 -4.36 -5.72 1.00
C TYR A 96 -2.90 -6.14 0.85
N ILE A 97 -2.09 -5.27 0.29
CA ILE A 97 -0.63 -5.41 0.24
C ILE A 97 0.05 -4.17 0.83
N SER A 98 1.15 -4.37 1.54
CA SER A 98 1.84 -3.29 2.23
C SER A 98 3.36 -3.45 2.17
N TYR A 99 4.02 -2.86 3.10
CA TYR A 99 5.46 -2.74 3.32
C TYR A 99 6.33 -3.69 2.50
N GLY A 100 7.29 -3.13 1.76
CA GLY A 100 8.24 -3.90 0.95
C GLY A 100 7.66 -4.53 -0.32
N SER A 101 6.35 -4.46 -0.54
CA SER A 101 5.71 -4.96 -1.77
C SER A 101 6.06 -4.13 -3.00
N ASN A 102 6.55 -2.92 -2.80
CA ASN A 102 6.76 -1.93 -3.85
C ASN A 102 8.23 -1.54 -4.05
N ARG A 103 9.17 -2.30 -3.50
CA ARG A 103 10.60 -1.93 -3.50
C ARG A 103 11.31 -2.07 -4.84
N ILE A 104 10.62 -2.43 -5.88
CA ILE A 104 11.24 -2.46 -7.20
C ILE A 104 11.02 -1.09 -7.82
N GLU A 105 12.08 -0.32 -7.87
CA GLU A 105 12.13 1.00 -8.54
C GLU A 105 11.67 0.94 -10.00
N THR A 106 11.64 -0.25 -10.57
CA THR A 106 11.25 -0.54 -11.95
C THR A 106 9.76 -0.82 -12.14
N PHE A 107 8.98 -1.05 -11.07
CA PHE A 107 7.53 -1.22 -11.24
C PHE A 107 6.85 0.15 -11.28
N PRO A 108 6.31 0.57 -12.44
CA PRO A 108 5.49 1.78 -12.52
C PRO A 108 4.31 1.69 -11.54
N VAL A 109 3.91 2.82 -10.98
CA VAL A 109 2.72 2.95 -10.11
C VAL A 109 1.49 2.25 -10.73
N ALA A 110 1.37 2.27 -12.06
CA ALA A 110 0.32 1.57 -12.81
C ALA A 110 0.29 0.05 -12.59
N ILE A 111 1.43 -0.61 -12.32
CA ILE A 111 1.43 -2.05 -12.03
C ILE A 111 0.92 -2.33 -10.63
N ARG A 112 1.12 -1.44 -9.69
CA ARG A 112 0.57 -1.57 -8.33
C ARG A 112 -0.95 -1.55 -8.34
N ALA A 113 -1.55 -0.68 -9.13
CA ALA A 113 -2.99 -0.64 -9.36
C ALA A 113 -3.49 -1.80 -10.23
N ASN A 114 -2.66 -2.32 -11.11
CA ASN A 114 -2.98 -3.38 -12.09
C ASN A 114 -2.58 -4.80 -11.66
N LEU A 115 -1.97 -4.99 -10.49
CA LEU A 115 -1.98 -6.31 -9.82
C LEU A 115 -3.41 -6.87 -9.75
N LEU A 116 -4.36 -6.10 -10.25
CA LEU A 116 -5.75 -6.17 -9.93
C LEU A 116 -6.59 -5.95 -11.15
N THR A 117 -6.34 -6.77 -12.14
CA THR A 117 -7.20 -6.77 -13.31
C THR A 117 -8.68 -6.89 -12.90
N PRO A 118 -9.57 -6.25 -13.63
CA PRO A 118 -10.98 -6.09 -13.30
C PRO A 118 -11.78 -7.39 -13.12
N LYS A 119 -11.17 -8.54 -13.28
CA LYS A 119 -11.80 -9.85 -13.13
C LYS A 119 -11.61 -10.51 -11.78
N THR A 120 -10.76 -9.96 -10.91
CA THR A 120 -10.47 -10.48 -9.58
C THR A 120 -10.90 -9.49 -8.51
N GLN A 121 -10.94 -9.91 -7.25
CA GLN A 121 -11.15 -9.00 -6.12
C GLN A 121 -10.14 -7.86 -6.18
N LYS A 122 -10.60 -6.64 -5.95
CA LYS A 122 -9.72 -5.49 -5.87
C LYS A 122 -8.89 -5.56 -4.60
N ILE A 123 -7.58 -5.31 -4.70
CA ILE A 123 -6.63 -5.31 -3.59
C ILE A 123 -6.21 -3.88 -3.33
N ALA A 124 -6.31 -3.48 -2.08
CA ALA A 124 -5.83 -2.20 -1.62
C ALA A 124 -4.31 -2.23 -1.37
N TYR A 125 -3.66 -1.09 -1.38
CA TYR A 125 -2.26 -1.00 -1.00
C TYR A 125 -1.95 0.27 -0.21
N ALA A 126 -0.89 0.20 0.59
CA ALA A 126 -0.27 1.36 1.23
C ALA A 126 1.20 1.45 0.84
N GLU A 127 1.74 2.66 0.87
CA GLU A 127 3.15 2.92 0.66
C GLU A 127 3.84 3.28 1.98
N THR A 128 5.13 3.04 2.04
CA THR A 128 5.94 3.43 3.18
C THR A 128 6.87 4.55 2.79
N LEU A 129 6.75 5.68 3.43
CA LEU A 129 7.69 6.78 3.31
C LEU A 129 8.80 6.61 4.33
N TYR A 130 10.01 6.34 3.86
CA TYR A 130 11.21 6.27 4.71
C TYR A 130 11.80 7.68 4.93
N LEU A 131 11.04 8.56 5.57
CA LEU A 131 11.34 9.99 5.64
C LEU A 131 12.78 10.28 6.08
N LEU A 132 13.16 9.79 7.25
CA LEU A 132 14.50 10.02 7.80
C LEU A 132 15.60 9.36 6.94
N ARG A 133 15.36 8.16 6.47
CA ARG A 133 16.34 7.43 5.66
C ARG A 133 16.57 8.11 4.31
N THR A 134 15.50 8.57 3.68
CA THR A 134 15.58 9.26 2.38
C THR A 134 16.32 10.59 2.55
N PHE A 135 15.97 11.36 3.57
CA PHE A 135 16.68 12.59 3.91
C PHE A 135 18.18 12.34 4.15
N MET A 136 18.51 11.35 4.97
CA MET A 136 19.89 10.97 5.25
C MET A 136 20.66 10.62 3.95
N TRP A 137 20.06 9.86 3.05
CA TRP A 137 20.71 9.50 1.79
C TRP A 137 20.95 10.71 0.89
N ASP A 138 19.98 11.61 0.80
CA ASP A 138 20.14 12.82 0.00
C ASP A 138 21.17 13.78 0.60
N MET A 139 21.22 13.91 1.91
CA MET A 139 22.25 14.68 2.61
C MET A 139 23.65 14.08 2.38
N THR A 140 23.79 12.75 2.48
CA THR A 140 25.06 12.07 2.19
C THR A 140 25.48 12.30 0.74
N LYS A 141 24.57 12.09 -0.20
CA LYS A 141 24.85 12.15 -1.64
C LYS A 141 25.11 13.55 -2.13
N ASN A 142 24.34 14.53 -1.66
CA ASN A 142 24.35 15.89 -2.23
C ASN A 142 25.23 16.86 -1.45
N LEU A 143 25.44 16.63 -0.17
CA LEU A 143 26.17 17.54 0.72
C LEU A 143 27.45 16.92 1.32
N GLY A 144 27.75 15.67 0.98
CA GLY A 144 28.96 14.99 1.44
C GLY A 144 28.97 14.64 2.95
N TYR A 145 27.83 14.68 3.62
CA TYR A 145 27.73 14.25 5.00
C TYR A 145 28.03 12.75 5.10
N VAL A 146 28.97 12.39 5.95
CA VAL A 146 29.26 11.00 6.30
C VAL A 146 28.49 10.68 7.57
N PHE A 147 27.43 9.89 7.44
CA PHE A 147 26.72 9.36 8.60
C PHE A 147 27.35 8.04 8.98
N ASP A 148 27.94 7.99 10.16
CA ASP A 148 28.31 6.72 10.77
C ASP A 148 27.03 5.88 10.99
N ASP A 149 27.13 4.58 10.85
CA ASP A 149 25.99 3.65 10.96
C ASP A 149 25.46 3.55 12.40
N ASP A 150 25.98 4.40 13.30
CA ASP A 150 25.53 4.50 14.67
C ASP A 150 24.07 5.01 14.72
N LYS A 151 23.20 4.15 15.20
CA LYS A 151 21.75 4.36 15.28
C LYS A 151 21.35 5.66 16.01
N TYR A 152 22.19 6.14 16.90
CA TYR A 152 21.90 7.32 17.72
C TYR A 152 22.13 8.64 16.95
N ASN A 153 23.05 8.67 16.01
CA ASN A 153 23.34 9.89 15.25
C ASN A 153 22.24 10.27 14.24
N ARG A 154 21.37 9.32 13.89
CA ARG A 154 20.29 9.57 12.91
C ARG A 154 19.19 10.49 13.46
N LEU A 155 18.96 10.46 14.76
CA LEU A 155 17.92 11.30 15.41
C LEU A 155 18.27 12.78 15.37
N ILE A 156 19.55 13.13 15.32
CA ILE A 156 19.99 14.54 15.24
C ILE A 156 19.47 15.20 13.94
N LEU A 157 19.28 14.42 12.88
CA LEU A 157 18.77 14.91 11.59
C LEU A 157 17.34 15.46 11.67
N LEU A 158 16.57 15.07 12.68
CA LEU A 158 15.23 15.63 12.92
C LEU A 158 15.30 17.12 13.30
N PHE A 159 16.45 17.57 13.82
CA PHE A 159 16.70 18.95 14.23
C PHE A 159 17.41 19.76 13.13
N GLU A 160 17.73 19.14 11.99
CA GLU A 160 18.26 19.88 10.86
C GLU A 160 17.22 20.89 10.35
N PRO A 161 17.59 22.18 10.19
CA PRO A 161 16.62 23.21 9.78
C PRO A 161 15.93 22.92 8.44
N THR A 162 16.60 22.18 7.54
CA THR A 162 16.09 21.81 6.22
C THR A 162 15.19 20.59 6.24
N PHE A 163 15.15 19.81 7.34
CA PHE A 163 14.43 18.54 7.40
C PHE A 163 12.94 18.71 7.14
N ALA A 164 12.29 19.65 7.82
CA ALA A 164 10.85 19.88 7.67
C ALA A 164 10.48 20.24 6.22
N ALA A 165 11.19 21.18 5.61
CA ALA A 165 10.95 21.58 4.23
C ALA A 165 11.21 20.44 3.24
N TYR A 166 12.24 19.63 3.50
CA TYR A 166 12.53 18.44 2.70
C TYR A 166 11.38 17.43 2.76
N ILE A 167 10.88 17.14 3.97
CA ILE A 167 9.77 16.21 4.15
C ILE A 167 8.49 16.71 3.47
N ASP A 168 8.16 18.00 3.59
CA ASP A 168 7.02 18.60 2.92
C ASP A 168 7.09 18.41 1.40
N ASN A 169 8.25 18.65 0.80
CA ASN A 169 8.47 18.44 -0.63
C ASN A 169 8.34 16.95 -1.01
N LEU A 170 9.01 16.07 -0.26
CA LEU A 170 8.95 14.62 -0.51
C LEU A 170 7.51 14.09 -0.43
N VAL A 171 6.75 14.48 0.61
CA VAL A 171 5.36 14.06 0.77
C VAL A 171 4.50 14.59 -0.38
N ARG A 172 4.70 15.84 -0.79
CA ARG A 172 3.97 16.45 -1.91
C ARG A 172 4.22 15.71 -3.22
N GLU A 173 5.49 15.44 -3.54
CA GLU A 173 5.87 14.70 -4.75
C GLU A 173 5.30 13.28 -4.73
N LYS A 174 5.45 12.56 -3.62
CA LYS A 174 4.94 11.19 -3.49
C LYS A 174 3.42 11.14 -3.54
N SER A 175 2.74 12.07 -2.87
CA SER A 175 1.28 12.15 -2.89
C SER A 175 0.72 12.39 -4.29
N ALA A 176 1.41 13.19 -5.10
CA ALA A 176 1.02 13.44 -6.49
C ALA A 176 1.00 12.15 -7.34
N LEU A 177 1.89 11.19 -7.06
CA LEU A 177 1.96 9.92 -7.78
C LEU A 177 0.73 9.03 -7.56
N PHE A 178 0.06 9.16 -6.41
CA PHE A 178 -1.08 8.34 -6.02
C PHE A 178 -2.40 9.10 -6.07
N ALA A 179 -2.36 10.38 -6.47
CA ALA A 179 -3.56 11.20 -6.59
C ALA A 179 -4.55 10.57 -7.57
N GLY A 180 -5.75 10.26 -7.10
CA GLY A 180 -6.78 9.62 -7.91
C GLY A 180 -6.73 8.10 -7.97
N ASP A 181 -5.74 7.44 -7.38
CA ASP A 181 -5.70 5.98 -7.31
C ASP A 181 -6.62 5.46 -6.19
N LYS A 182 -7.72 4.80 -6.59
CA LYS A 182 -8.72 4.25 -5.66
C LYS A 182 -8.23 3.05 -4.86
N HIS A 183 -7.13 2.42 -5.27
CA HIS A 183 -6.53 1.28 -4.57
C HIS A 183 -5.61 1.73 -3.43
N PHE A 184 -5.18 2.99 -3.48
CA PHE A 184 -4.28 3.54 -2.49
C PHE A 184 -5.03 3.96 -1.22
N ILE A 185 -4.62 3.38 -0.07
CA ILE A 185 -5.22 3.71 1.23
C ILE A 185 -4.51 4.89 1.89
N GLY A 186 -3.19 4.96 1.74
CA GLY A 186 -2.36 5.97 2.40
C GLY A 186 -0.91 5.51 2.62
N TYR A 187 -0.22 6.25 3.49
CA TYR A 187 1.17 6.03 3.89
C TYR A 187 1.26 5.47 5.30
#